data_56c42cb567276632d76e83b288874313
#
_entry.id   56c42cb567276632d76e83b288874313
#
_cell.length_a   1.000
_cell.length_b   1.000
_cell.length_c   1.000
_cell.angle_alpha   90.00
_cell.angle_beta   90.00
_cell.angle_gamma   90.00
#
_symmetry.space_group_name_H-M   'P 1'
#
loop_
_entity.id
_entity.type
_entity.pdbx_description
1 polymer ?
#
loop_
_entity_poly.entity_id
_entity_poly.type
_entity_poly.pdbx_seq_one_letter_code
_entity_poly.pdbx_strand_id
1 'polypeptide(L)'
;MTPRPKAPKFKDHKVIRRKFLNKKEGLAAIETFVTTEFDSVSANVEISDCNRKISLDFYSYNDSAKEANQRLEKLDILINTLTEFRKDYVLATKELAKRKPIYEAYRKEKTAWHKTNNKEPSLLDQLEL
;
A
#
# COMPACT_ATOMS: atom_id res chain seq x y z
N MET A 1 -31.45 -47.12 12.47
CA MET A 1 -30.58 -45.91 12.58
C MET A 1 -29.96 -45.62 11.23
N THR A 2 -30.11 -44.40 10.75
CA THR A 2 -29.38 -43.94 9.57
C THR A 2 -27.92 -43.70 9.93
N PRO A 3 -26.99 -44.16 9.11
CA PRO A 3 -25.56 -43.90 9.37
C PRO A 3 -25.24 -42.41 9.29
N ARG A 4 -24.28 -41.99 10.10
CA ARG A 4 -23.81 -40.62 10.08
C ARG A 4 -23.24 -40.32 8.70
N PRO A 5 -23.64 -39.19 8.07
CA PRO A 5 -23.06 -38.83 6.78
C PRO A 5 -21.54 -38.55 6.91
N LYS A 6 -20.81 -39.01 5.95
CA LYS A 6 -19.37 -38.70 5.88
C LYS A 6 -19.17 -37.32 5.25
N ALA A 7 -18.32 -36.50 5.88
CA ALA A 7 -17.95 -35.23 5.29
C ALA A 7 -17.28 -35.44 3.94
N PRO A 8 -17.68 -34.71 2.90
CA PRO A 8 -16.95 -34.77 1.63
C PRO A 8 -15.52 -34.27 1.80
N LYS A 9 -14.62 -34.84 1.02
CA LYS A 9 -13.22 -34.42 1.01
C LYS A 9 -12.99 -33.55 -0.22
N PHE A 10 -12.51 -32.32 0.03
CA PHE A 10 -12.11 -31.40 -1.02
C PHE A 10 -10.60 -31.17 -0.98
N LYS A 11 -10.04 -30.88 -2.13
CA LYS A 11 -8.66 -30.42 -2.20
C LYS A 11 -8.63 -28.93 -1.85
N ASP A 12 -7.90 -28.57 -0.80
CA ASP A 12 -7.73 -27.18 -0.40
C ASP A 12 -6.98 -26.39 -1.47
N HIS A 13 -7.51 -25.25 -1.80
CA HIS A 13 -6.87 -24.28 -2.68
C HIS A 13 -6.12 -23.27 -1.83
N LYS A 14 -4.81 -23.18 -2.01
CA LYS A 14 -3.96 -22.30 -1.21
C LYS A 14 -2.99 -21.56 -2.11
N VAL A 15 -3.03 -20.24 -2.05
CA VAL A 15 -2.13 -19.37 -2.80
C VAL A 15 -1.51 -18.34 -1.85
N ILE A 16 -0.19 -18.34 -1.77
CA ILE A 16 0.57 -17.35 -1.02
C ILE A 16 1.49 -16.62 -2.00
N ARG A 17 1.45 -15.29 -1.98
CA ARG A 17 2.33 -14.46 -2.79
C ARG A 17 2.96 -13.41 -1.91
N ARG A 18 4.24 -13.17 -2.13
CA ARG A 18 4.97 -12.09 -1.45
C ARG A 18 5.80 -11.32 -2.47
N LYS A 19 5.72 -9.99 -2.41
CA LYS A 19 6.51 -9.11 -3.26
C LYS A 19 7.08 -7.96 -2.45
N PHE A 20 8.32 -7.64 -2.69
CA PHE A 20 8.92 -6.43 -2.15
C PHE A 20 8.47 -5.22 -2.96
N LEU A 21 8.03 -4.18 -2.26
CA LEU A 21 7.61 -2.91 -2.86
C LEU A 21 8.81 -2.04 -3.19
N ASN A 22 9.89 -2.21 -2.45
CA ASN A 22 11.14 -1.52 -2.66
C ASN A 22 12.18 -2.52 -3.18
N LYS A 23 12.51 -2.43 -4.48
CA LYS A 23 13.40 -3.39 -5.14
C LYS A 23 14.85 -3.34 -4.66
N LYS A 24 15.32 -2.18 -4.18
CA LYS A 24 16.73 -2.00 -3.77
C LYS A 24 16.96 -2.31 -2.30
N GLU A 25 16.02 -1.94 -1.44
CA GLU A 25 16.20 -2.00 0.02
C GLU A 25 15.50 -3.20 0.66
N GLY A 26 14.46 -3.73 0.03
CA GLY A 26 13.74 -4.91 0.53
C GLY A 26 13.01 -4.71 1.87
N LEU A 27 12.78 -3.44 2.29
CA LEU A 27 12.18 -3.13 3.59
C LEU A 27 10.66 -3.14 3.57
N ALA A 28 10.05 -2.82 2.43
CA ALA A 28 8.61 -2.81 2.26
C ALA A 28 8.15 -4.01 1.44
N ALA A 29 7.09 -4.66 1.87
CA ALA A 29 6.57 -5.85 1.19
C ALA A 29 5.05 -5.90 1.26
N ILE A 30 4.47 -6.56 0.26
CA ILE A 30 3.07 -6.95 0.26
C ILE A 30 3.00 -8.47 0.21
N GLU A 31 2.19 -9.05 1.09
CA GLU A 31 1.95 -10.48 1.12
C GLU A 31 0.45 -10.73 1.01
N THR A 32 0.08 -11.66 0.16
CA THR A 32 -1.31 -12.09 0.00
C THR A 32 -1.42 -13.57 0.30
N PHE A 33 -2.47 -13.91 0.98
CA PHE A 33 -2.80 -15.27 1.35
C PHE A 33 -4.26 -15.54 1.00
N VAL A 34 -4.51 -16.61 0.27
CA VAL A 34 -5.86 -17.06 -0.04
C VAL A 34 -5.88 -18.58 0.12
N THR A 35 -6.82 -19.06 0.93
CA THR A 35 -7.06 -20.50 1.04
C THR A 35 -8.56 -20.79 1.07
N THR A 36 -8.95 -21.85 0.38
CA THR A 36 -10.31 -22.38 0.44
C THR A 36 -10.28 -23.59 1.36
N GLU A 37 -11.09 -23.53 2.41
CA GLU A 37 -11.31 -24.63 3.34
C GLU A 37 -12.66 -25.29 3.02
N PHE A 38 -13.11 -26.21 3.86
CA PHE A 38 -14.33 -26.98 3.60
C PHE A 38 -15.53 -26.08 3.25
N ASP A 39 -15.78 -25.06 4.05
CA ASP A 39 -16.95 -24.20 3.93
C ASP A 39 -16.61 -22.69 4.07
N SER A 40 -15.33 -22.36 3.92
CA SER A 40 -14.86 -20.98 4.11
C SER A 40 -13.73 -20.64 3.16
N VAL A 41 -13.54 -19.35 2.97
CA VAL A 41 -12.38 -18.77 2.32
C VAL A 41 -11.68 -17.87 3.32
N SER A 42 -10.43 -18.14 3.60
CA SER A 42 -9.56 -17.23 4.34
C SER A 42 -8.69 -16.48 3.36
N ALA A 43 -8.76 -15.18 3.40
CA ALA A 43 -7.97 -14.31 2.54
C ALA A 43 -7.47 -13.10 3.33
N ASN A 44 -6.23 -12.74 3.10
CA ASN A 44 -5.59 -11.66 3.83
C ASN A 44 -4.59 -10.94 2.91
N VAL A 45 -4.58 -9.64 3.00
CA VAL A 45 -3.55 -8.78 2.40
C VAL A 45 -2.80 -8.11 3.53
N GLU A 46 -1.48 -8.28 3.54
CA GLU A 46 -0.61 -7.71 4.54
C GLU A 46 0.41 -6.81 3.87
N ILE A 47 0.50 -5.58 4.32
CA ILE A 47 1.47 -4.61 3.82
C ILE A 47 2.37 -4.21 4.99
N SER A 48 3.67 -4.35 4.79
CA SER A 48 4.68 -3.98 5.77
C SER A 48 5.63 -2.93 5.21
N ASP A 49 5.99 -1.98 6.04
CA ASP A 49 6.98 -0.96 5.73
C ASP A 49 7.79 -0.66 7.00
N CYS A 50 9.08 -0.97 6.99
CA CYS A 50 9.95 -0.90 8.16
C CYS A 50 9.35 -1.66 9.36
N ASN A 51 8.93 -0.93 10.40
CA ASN A 51 8.35 -1.51 11.60
C ASN A 51 6.81 -1.47 11.65
N ARG A 52 6.19 -1.06 10.55
CA ARG A 52 4.73 -0.92 10.46
C ARG A 52 4.15 -2.03 9.62
N LYS A 53 2.99 -2.52 10.03
CA LYS A 53 2.29 -3.60 9.37
C LYS A 53 0.79 -3.32 9.37
N ILE A 54 0.18 -3.47 8.21
CA ILE A 54 -1.26 -3.33 8.02
C ILE A 54 -1.77 -4.65 7.46
N SER A 55 -2.85 -5.16 8.06
CA SER A 55 -3.49 -6.39 7.63
C SER A 55 -4.94 -6.12 7.30
N LEU A 56 -5.40 -6.60 6.15
CA LEU A 56 -6.78 -6.50 5.69
C LEU A 56 -7.33 -7.89 5.45
N ASP A 57 -8.41 -8.22 6.16
CA ASP A 57 -9.04 -9.53 6.06
C ASP A 57 -10.22 -9.52 5.07
N PHE A 58 -10.33 -10.61 4.32
CA PHE A 58 -11.41 -10.90 3.39
C PHE A 58 -11.97 -12.29 3.66
N TYR A 59 -12.21 -12.57 4.94
CA TYR A 59 -12.72 -13.87 5.37
C TYR A 59 -14.18 -14.04 4.96
N SER A 60 -14.53 -15.23 4.48
CA SER A 60 -15.85 -15.58 4.02
C SER A 60 -16.20 -16.98 4.54
N TYR A 61 -17.29 -17.08 5.30
CA TYR A 61 -17.76 -18.34 5.87
C TYR A 61 -19.17 -18.63 5.36
N ASN A 62 -19.31 -19.70 4.57
CA ASN A 62 -20.60 -20.18 4.07
C ASN A 62 -21.52 -19.05 3.57
N ASP A 63 -20.91 -18.08 2.90
CA ASP A 63 -21.58 -16.85 2.50
C ASP A 63 -22.51 -17.06 1.31
N SER A 64 -23.58 -16.29 1.28
CA SER A 64 -24.39 -16.12 0.09
C SER A 64 -23.60 -15.40 -1.01
N ALA A 65 -24.07 -15.50 -2.26
CA ALA A 65 -23.45 -14.77 -3.37
C ALA A 65 -23.40 -13.26 -3.10
N LYS A 66 -24.41 -12.70 -2.39
CA LYS A 66 -24.42 -11.29 -2.00
C LYS A 66 -23.25 -10.92 -1.09
N GLU A 67 -22.96 -11.74 -0.08
CA GLU A 67 -21.87 -11.48 0.85
C GLU A 67 -20.50 -11.66 0.18
N ALA A 68 -20.35 -12.66 -0.68
CA ALA A 68 -19.15 -12.84 -1.50
C ALA A 68 -18.89 -11.62 -2.39
N ASN A 69 -19.93 -11.08 -3.02
CA ASN A 69 -19.82 -9.87 -3.85
C ASN A 69 -19.45 -8.64 -3.03
N GLN A 70 -19.92 -8.52 -1.78
CA GLN A 70 -19.53 -7.43 -0.90
C GLN A 70 -18.02 -7.46 -0.58
N ARG A 71 -17.45 -8.64 -0.43
CA ARG A 71 -16.02 -8.78 -0.19
C ARG A 71 -15.20 -8.44 -1.44
N LEU A 72 -15.67 -8.84 -2.61
CA LEU A 72 -15.05 -8.43 -3.88
C LEU A 72 -15.15 -6.92 -4.09
N GLU A 73 -16.28 -6.31 -3.74
CA GLU A 73 -16.46 -4.87 -3.80
C GLU A 73 -15.46 -4.13 -2.91
N LYS A 74 -15.22 -4.62 -1.69
CA LYS A 74 -14.19 -4.09 -0.79
C LYS A 74 -12.82 -4.11 -1.45
N LEU A 75 -12.48 -5.21 -2.10
CA LEU A 75 -11.21 -5.35 -2.82
C LEU A 75 -11.13 -4.41 -4.02
N ASP A 76 -12.21 -4.29 -4.79
CA ASP A 76 -12.28 -3.40 -5.95
C ASP A 76 -12.13 -1.94 -5.54
N ILE A 77 -12.76 -1.52 -4.44
CA ILE A 77 -12.59 -0.17 -3.88
C ILE A 77 -11.12 0.07 -3.53
N LEU A 78 -10.47 -0.88 -2.89
CA LEU A 78 -9.04 -0.77 -2.56
C LEU A 78 -8.18 -0.60 -3.81
N ILE A 79 -8.39 -1.45 -4.82
CA ILE A 79 -7.64 -1.40 -6.08
C ILE A 79 -7.86 -0.06 -6.80
N ASN A 80 -9.10 0.37 -6.91
CA ASN A 80 -9.45 1.62 -7.57
C ASN A 80 -8.88 2.84 -6.84
N THR A 81 -8.95 2.84 -5.51
CA THR A 81 -8.38 3.91 -4.69
C THR A 81 -6.87 4.01 -4.86
N LEU A 82 -6.16 2.88 -4.87
CA LEU A 82 -4.72 2.85 -5.10
C LEU A 82 -4.36 3.29 -6.53
N THR A 83 -5.18 2.95 -7.50
CA THR A 83 -5.01 3.39 -8.89
C THR A 83 -5.12 4.91 -9.02
N GLU A 84 -6.13 5.51 -8.39
CA GLU A 84 -6.30 6.96 -8.36
C GLU A 84 -5.16 7.64 -7.58
N PHE A 85 -4.75 7.08 -6.47
CA PHE A 85 -3.60 7.55 -5.72
C PHE A 85 -2.34 7.60 -6.59
N ARG A 86 -2.10 6.57 -7.40
CA ARG A 86 -0.96 6.54 -8.31
C ARG A 86 -1.01 7.66 -9.34
N LYS A 87 -2.17 7.92 -9.90
CA LYS A 87 -2.37 9.05 -10.84
C LYS A 87 -2.06 10.38 -10.18
N ASP A 88 -2.58 10.59 -8.98
CA ASP A 88 -2.37 11.83 -8.23
C ASP A 88 -0.89 12.02 -7.89
N TYR A 89 -0.22 10.96 -7.51
CA TYR A 89 1.22 10.98 -7.22
C TYR A 89 2.04 11.35 -8.46
N VAL A 90 1.72 10.77 -9.61
CA VAL A 90 2.40 11.10 -10.89
C VAL A 90 2.23 12.57 -11.23
N LEU A 91 1.02 13.11 -11.08
CA LEU A 91 0.76 14.53 -11.33
C LEU A 91 1.54 15.43 -10.36
N ALA A 92 1.59 15.06 -9.08
CA ALA A 92 2.34 15.80 -8.07
C ALA A 92 3.85 15.81 -8.36
N THR A 93 4.41 14.69 -8.80
CA THR A 93 5.83 14.62 -9.17
C THR A 93 6.16 15.45 -10.40
N LYS A 94 5.27 15.48 -11.38
CA LYS A 94 5.42 16.34 -12.56
C LYS A 94 5.39 17.83 -12.18
N GLU A 95 4.48 18.21 -11.30
CA GLU A 95 4.41 19.57 -10.78
C GLU A 95 5.67 19.96 -10.01
N LEU A 96 6.18 19.05 -9.17
CA LEU A 96 7.43 19.28 -8.45
C LEU A 96 8.60 19.49 -9.42
N ALA A 97 8.67 18.70 -10.49
CA ALA A 97 9.72 18.85 -11.51
C ALA A 97 9.68 20.23 -12.18
N LYS A 98 8.50 20.78 -12.43
CA LYS A 98 8.34 22.14 -12.97
C LYS A 98 8.84 23.22 -12.01
N ARG A 99 8.71 22.99 -10.71
CA ARG A 99 9.15 23.94 -9.68
C ARG A 99 10.65 23.89 -9.40
N LYS A 100 11.29 22.82 -9.77
CA LYS A 100 12.70 22.56 -9.45
C LYS A 100 13.65 23.72 -9.78
N PRO A 101 13.67 24.28 -11.00
CA PRO A 101 14.56 25.39 -11.30
C PRO A 101 14.26 26.64 -10.49
N ILE A 102 12.99 26.87 -10.14
CA ILE A 102 12.53 28.03 -9.38
C ILE A 102 13.04 27.95 -7.94
N TYR A 103 12.81 26.84 -7.25
CA TYR A 103 13.24 26.72 -5.85
C TYR A 103 14.76 26.56 -5.71
N GLU A 104 15.44 26.00 -6.72
CA GLU A 104 16.91 25.95 -6.72
C GLU A 104 17.51 27.35 -6.85
N ALA A 105 16.98 28.18 -7.73
CA ALA A 105 17.36 29.59 -7.85
C ALA A 105 17.12 30.36 -6.53
N TYR A 106 15.94 30.17 -5.93
CA TYR A 106 15.59 30.75 -4.64
C TYR A 106 16.59 30.35 -3.54
N ARG A 107 16.95 29.07 -3.46
CA ARG A 107 17.91 28.58 -2.47
C ARG A 107 19.28 29.22 -2.64
N LYS A 108 19.74 29.38 -3.88
CA LYS A 108 21.02 30.06 -4.17
C LYS A 108 21.01 31.50 -3.72
N GLU A 109 19.96 32.25 -4.03
CA GLU A 109 19.77 33.64 -3.61
C GLU A 109 19.72 33.76 -2.09
N LYS A 110 18.98 32.89 -1.43
CA LYS A 110 18.84 32.83 0.02
C LYS A 110 20.20 32.56 0.70
N THR A 111 20.95 31.59 0.20
CA THR A 111 22.28 31.26 0.71
C THR A 111 23.25 32.43 0.52
N ALA A 112 23.25 33.07 -0.64
CA ALA A 112 24.06 34.25 -0.92
C ALA A 112 23.68 35.42 0.00
N TRP A 113 22.39 35.64 0.26
CA TRP A 113 21.93 36.69 1.16
C TRP A 113 22.40 36.44 2.60
N HIS A 114 22.26 35.22 3.12
CA HIS A 114 22.76 34.84 4.45
C HIS A 114 24.27 35.05 4.58
N LYS A 115 25.02 34.66 3.56
CA LYS A 115 26.48 34.81 3.52
C LYS A 115 26.87 36.26 3.54
N THR A 116 26.23 37.11 2.74
CA THR A 116 26.50 38.56 2.67
C THR A 116 26.16 39.27 3.98
N ASN A 117 25.10 38.83 4.68
CA ASN A 117 24.64 39.44 5.93
C ASN A 117 25.23 38.77 7.18
N ASN A 118 26.26 37.90 7.03
CA ASN A 118 26.90 37.16 8.13
C ASN A 118 25.89 36.41 9.03
N LYS A 119 24.77 35.96 8.46
CA LYS A 119 23.76 35.16 9.16
C LYS A 119 23.88 33.70 8.73
N GLU A 120 23.98 32.81 9.72
CA GLU A 120 23.85 31.39 9.44
C GLU A 120 22.39 31.03 9.18
N PRO A 121 22.10 30.12 8.20
CA PRO A 121 20.73 29.65 7.98
C PRO A 121 20.20 28.95 9.23
N SER A 122 18.95 29.25 9.61
CA SER A 122 18.28 28.53 10.69
C SER A 122 18.01 27.09 10.25
N LEU A 123 17.71 26.22 11.23
CA LEU A 123 17.35 24.82 10.91
C LEU A 123 16.11 24.77 10.02
N LEU A 124 15.14 25.67 10.24
CA LEU A 124 13.95 25.78 9.39
C LEU A 124 14.30 26.16 7.96
N ASP A 125 15.23 27.09 7.79
CA ASP A 125 15.72 27.49 6.45
C ASP A 125 16.38 26.33 5.71
N GLN A 126 17.08 25.46 6.42
CA GLN A 126 17.71 24.26 5.84
C GLN A 126 16.70 23.17 5.46
N LEU A 127 15.59 23.08 6.20
CA LEU A 127 14.51 22.10 5.96
C LEU A 127 13.49 22.57 4.93
N GLU A 128 13.47 23.83 4.59
CA GLU A 128 12.56 24.41 3.61
C GLU A 128 12.93 23.94 2.20
N LEU A 129 12.00 23.22 1.60
CA LEU A 129 12.18 22.65 0.24
C LEU A 129 11.53 23.52 -0.83
#